data_a374445c9405d0cf8c2ede2ad7dfcc8c
#
_entry.id   a374445c9405d0cf8c2ede2ad7dfcc8c
#
_cell.length_a   1.000
_cell.length_b   1.000
_cell.length_c   1.000
_cell.angle_alpha   90.00
_cell.angle_beta   90.00
_cell.angle_gamma   90.00
#
_symmetry.space_group_name_H-M   'P 1'
#
loop_
_entity.id
_entity.type
_entity.pdbx_description
1 polymer ?
#
loop_
_entity_poly.entity_id
_entity_poly.type
_entity_poly.pdbx_seq_one_letter_code
_entity_poly.pdbx_strand_id
1 'polypeptide(L)'
;MKTKISHPALALGICLLASAHAAPKKPNILVIWGDDIGQFNISAYNNGMMGYKTPNIDRIAKEGAMFTDWYGQQSCTAGRAAFITGQSPIRTGLTKVGLPGAPEGMKKEDPTIPTLLKAQGYTTGQFGKNHLGDRDEMLPTAHGFDEFFGNLYHLNAEEEPENPDYPKDPEFKKKFGPRGVIHSFADGKIEDTGPLTKKRMETIDEEVNAKALDFMVRAVKADKPFFLWWNSTRMHIFTHLKAESEGKTGLGVYADGMVEHDGHVGEVLDKLKELGIEDNTIVMY
;
A
#
# COMPACT_ATOMS: atom_id res chain seq x y z
N MET A 1 -3.76 -82.06 43.69
CA MET A 1 -3.62 -80.60 43.89
C MET A 1 -3.21 -79.94 42.57
N LYS A 2 -4.13 -79.23 41.94
CA LYS A 2 -3.82 -78.47 40.66
C LYS A 2 -3.79 -77.02 41.01
N THR A 3 -2.56 -76.44 40.99
CA THR A 3 -2.32 -75.05 41.21
C THR A 3 -2.65 -74.25 39.92
N LYS A 4 -3.60 -73.31 39.99
CA LYS A 4 -3.91 -72.38 38.93
C LYS A 4 -2.99 -71.18 39.08
N ILE A 5 -2.14 -70.92 38.07
CA ILE A 5 -1.34 -69.72 37.95
C ILE A 5 -2.16 -68.68 37.15
N SER A 6 -2.60 -67.62 37.82
CA SER A 6 -3.26 -66.50 37.18
C SER A 6 -2.19 -65.48 36.71
N HIS A 7 -2.19 -65.19 35.43
CA HIS A 7 -1.35 -64.12 34.86
C HIS A 7 -2.14 -62.80 34.89
N PRO A 8 -1.59 -61.70 35.41
CA PRO A 8 -2.18 -60.40 35.23
C PRO A 8 -1.87 -59.86 33.83
N ALA A 9 -2.88 -59.59 33.04
CA ALA A 9 -2.76 -58.90 31.77
C ALA A 9 -2.44 -57.41 32.03
N LEU A 10 -1.24 -57.01 31.70
CA LEU A 10 -0.79 -55.60 31.74
C LEU A 10 -1.31 -54.90 30.48
N ALA A 11 -2.40 -54.15 30.60
CA ALA A 11 -2.93 -53.31 29.52
C ALA A 11 -2.06 -52.07 29.37
N LEU A 12 -1.20 -52.07 28.37
CA LEU A 12 -0.37 -50.90 27.99
C LEU A 12 -1.24 -49.94 27.19
N GLY A 13 -1.76 -48.92 27.85
CA GLY A 13 -2.51 -47.83 27.21
C GLY A 13 -1.56 -46.93 26.43
N ILE A 14 -1.50 -47.08 25.10
CA ILE A 14 -0.81 -46.16 24.22
C ILE A 14 -1.65 -44.90 24.09
N CYS A 15 -1.31 -43.82 24.86
CA CYS A 15 -1.82 -42.48 24.62
C CYS A 15 -1.18 -41.93 23.34
N LEU A 16 -1.87 -42.06 22.22
CA LEU A 16 -1.56 -41.29 21.00
C LEU A 16 -1.86 -39.81 21.27
N LEU A 17 -0.82 -39.07 21.68
CA LEU A 17 -0.84 -37.62 21.63
C LEU A 17 -0.85 -37.24 20.16
N ALA A 18 -2.02 -37.06 19.59
CA ALA A 18 -2.18 -36.38 18.32
C ALA A 18 -1.72 -34.94 18.52
N SER A 19 -0.47 -34.64 18.12
CA SER A 19 0.00 -33.27 17.97
C SER A 19 -0.88 -32.62 16.91
N ALA A 20 -1.94 -31.93 17.35
CA ALA A 20 -2.69 -31.06 16.46
C ALA A 20 -1.71 -29.97 15.96
N HIS A 21 -1.10 -30.20 14.80
CA HIS A 21 -0.43 -29.14 14.10
C HIS A 21 -1.49 -28.12 13.74
N ALA A 22 -1.47 -26.97 14.42
CA ALA A 22 -2.27 -25.83 13.98
C ALA A 22 -1.94 -25.57 12.52
N ALA A 23 -2.95 -25.40 11.68
CA ALA A 23 -2.72 -25.03 10.29
C ALA A 23 -1.83 -23.79 10.26
N PRO A 24 -0.83 -23.73 9.36
CA PRO A 24 0.06 -22.57 9.28
C PRO A 24 -0.78 -21.31 9.10
N LYS A 25 -0.48 -20.27 9.89
CA LYS A 25 -1.16 -18.98 9.75
C LYS A 25 -0.94 -18.45 8.33
N LYS A 26 -1.99 -17.95 7.70
CA LYS A 26 -1.87 -17.30 6.39
C LYS A 26 -0.93 -16.10 6.53
N PRO A 27 0.03 -15.89 5.62
CA PRO A 27 0.93 -14.75 5.70
C PRO A 27 0.18 -13.45 5.48
N ASN A 28 0.63 -12.40 6.13
CA ASN A 28 0.25 -11.05 5.76
C ASN A 28 0.91 -10.69 4.41
N ILE A 29 0.33 -9.75 3.70
CA ILE A 29 0.85 -9.25 2.43
C ILE A 29 0.93 -7.74 2.50
N LEU A 30 2.15 -7.21 2.46
CA LEU A 30 2.45 -5.79 2.43
C LEU A 30 3.08 -5.44 1.09
N VAL A 31 2.42 -4.56 0.35
CA VAL A 31 2.93 -4.02 -0.91
C VAL A 31 3.20 -2.54 -0.74
N ILE A 32 4.42 -2.13 -0.99
CA ILE A 32 4.92 -0.76 -0.84
C ILE A 32 5.20 -0.19 -2.22
N TRP A 33 4.61 0.95 -2.54
CA TRP A 33 4.84 1.66 -3.78
C TRP A 33 5.24 3.11 -3.52
N GLY A 34 6.23 3.57 -4.27
CA GLY A 34 6.44 4.98 -4.53
C GLY A 34 5.68 5.45 -5.76
N ASP A 35 5.87 6.71 -6.12
CA ASP A 35 5.30 7.33 -7.31
C ASP A 35 6.44 7.97 -8.12
N ASP A 36 6.62 7.56 -9.37
CA ASP A 36 7.71 7.99 -10.26
C ASP A 36 9.13 7.70 -9.71
N ILE A 37 9.30 6.57 -9.00
CA ILE A 37 10.60 6.09 -8.52
C ILE A 37 11.14 5.06 -9.49
N GLY A 38 12.24 5.39 -10.15
CA GLY A 38 12.91 4.49 -11.08
C GLY A 38 14.00 3.63 -10.41
N GLN A 39 14.44 2.61 -11.12
CA GLN A 39 15.48 1.67 -10.68
C GLN A 39 16.75 2.36 -10.15
N PHE A 40 17.20 3.44 -10.83
CA PHE A 40 18.41 4.17 -10.44
C PHE A 40 18.26 4.98 -9.15
N ASN A 41 17.06 5.17 -8.66
CA ASN A 41 16.80 5.89 -7.40
C ASN A 41 16.80 4.99 -6.16
N ILE A 42 16.98 3.66 -6.35
CA ILE A 42 17.03 2.67 -5.28
C ILE A 42 18.45 2.14 -5.16
N SER A 43 19.09 2.36 -4.00
CA SER A 43 20.51 2.04 -3.85
C SER A 43 20.82 0.54 -3.87
N ALA A 44 19.87 -0.35 -3.63
CA ALA A 44 20.04 -1.79 -3.82
C ALA A 44 20.45 -2.15 -5.25
N TYR A 45 19.95 -1.41 -6.28
CA TYR A 45 20.27 -1.68 -7.68
C TYR A 45 21.55 -1.01 -8.19
N ASN A 46 22.04 0.04 -7.52
CA ASN A 46 23.12 0.88 -8.08
C ASN A 46 24.18 1.32 -7.06
N ASN A 47 24.11 0.81 -5.83
CA ASN A 47 25.04 1.14 -4.73
C ASN A 47 25.07 2.64 -4.35
N GLY A 48 24.01 3.42 -4.70
CA GLY A 48 23.90 4.84 -4.38
C GLY A 48 24.53 5.76 -5.42
N MET A 49 24.54 5.37 -6.70
CA MET A 49 25.11 6.21 -7.78
C MET A 49 24.44 7.58 -7.92
N MET A 50 23.22 7.74 -7.42
CA MET A 50 22.50 9.03 -7.43
C MET A 50 22.94 9.98 -6.30
N GLY A 51 23.93 9.57 -5.48
CA GLY A 51 24.51 10.41 -4.42
C GLY A 51 23.83 10.27 -3.05
N TYR A 52 22.77 9.48 -2.93
CA TYR A 52 22.10 9.11 -1.68
C TYR A 52 21.85 7.60 -1.60
N LYS A 53 21.36 7.13 -0.47
CA LYS A 53 21.04 5.71 -0.23
C LYS A 53 19.63 5.55 0.32
N THR A 54 19.07 4.36 0.09
CA THR A 54 17.76 3.92 0.55
C THR A 54 17.89 2.66 1.43
N PRO A 55 18.51 2.78 2.62
CA PRO A 55 18.90 1.62 3.42
C PRO A 55 17.73 0.73 3.86
N ASN A 56 16.54 1.30 4.05
CA ASN A 56 15.35 0.57 4.46
C ASN A 56 14.73 -0.23 3.28
N ILE A 57 14.69 0.37 2.09
CA ILE A 57 14.29 -0.35 0.86
C ILE A 57 15.34 -1.42 0.53
N ASP A 58 16.64 -1.09 0.65
CA ASP A 58 17.75 -2.03 0.43
C ASP A 58 17.69 -3.23 1.37
N ARG A 59 17.15 -3.06 2.59
CA ARG A 59 16.92 -4.15 3.55
C ARG A 59 16.00 -5.21 2.96
N ILE A 60 14.90 -4.81 2.27
CA ILE A 60 13.98 -5.76 1.63
C ILE A 60 14.73 -6.62 0.60
N ALA A 61 15.57 -6.00 -0.23
CA ALA A 61 16.39 -6.72 -1.21
C ALA A 61 17.43 -7.63 -0.55
N LYS A 62 18.06 -7.18 0.54
CA LYS A 62 19.12 -7.90 1.24
C LYS A 62 18.60 -9.11 2.02
N GLU A 63 17.41 -8.98 2.62
CA GLU A 63 16.79 -10.03 3.44
C GLU A 63 15.90 -10.96 2.61
N GLY A 64 15.61 -10.61 1.36
CA GLY A 64 14.72 -11.34 0.46
C GLY A 64 15.32 -11.62 -0.91
N ALA A 65 14.58 -11.24 -1.94
CA ALA A 65 14.98 -11.40 -3.32
C ALA A 65 14.86 -10.07 -4.08
N MET A 66 15.79 -9.84 -5.01
CA MET A 66 15.81 -8.68 -5.90
C MET A 66 15.60 -9.15 -7.33
N PHE A 67 14.57 -8.60 -7.99
CA PHE A 67 14.31 -8.89 -9.40
C PHE A 67 15.14 -7.94 -10.28
N THR A 68 15.85 -8.48 -11.25
CA THR A 68 16.63 -7.69 -12.22
C THR A 68 15.80 -7.24 -13.40
N ASP A 69 14.71 -7.95 -13.69
CA ASP A 69 13.84 -7.71 -14.84
C ASP A 69 12.38 -7.71 -14.38
N TRP A 70 11.91 -6.54 -13.96
CA TRP A 70 10.52 -6.30 -13.61
C TRP A 70 10.08 -4.95 -14.19
N TYR A 71 9.14 -5.01 -15.14
CA TYR A 71 8.73 -3.83 -15.91
C TYR A 71 7.35 -3.36 -15.50
N GLY A 72 7.22 -2.04 -15.28
CA GLY A 72 5.94 -1.37 -15.04
C GLY A 72 5.22 -1.02 -16.33
N GLN A 73 3.98 -0.58 -16.19
CA GLN A 73 3.25 0.06 -17.29
C GLN A 73 3.67 1.54 -17.42
N GLN A 74 3.31 2.16 -18.55
CA GLN A 74 3.83 3.47 -18.93
C GLN A 74 3.36 4.66 -18.09
N SER A 75 2.37 4.50 -17.22
CA SER A 75 1.85 5.58 -16.36
C SER A 75 1.32 5.06 -15.02
N CYS A 76 1.19 5.97 -14.06
CA CYS A 76 0.72 5.64 -12.72
C CYS A 76 -0.67 4.97 -12.73
N THR A 77 -1.66 5.52 -13.45
CA THR A 77 -3.00 4.90 -13.57
C THR A 77 -2.92 3.52 -14.21
N ALA A 78 -2.22 3.40 -15.33
CA ALA A 78 -2.10 2.12 -16.03
C ALA A 78 -1.38 1.05 -15.19
N GLY A 79 -0.28 1.43 -14.52
CA GLY A 79 0.47 0.54 -13.64
C GLY A 79 -0.35 0.08 -12.43
N ARG A 80 -1.02 1.00 -11.76
CA ARG A 80 -1.87 0.71 -10.60
C ARG A 80 -3.05 -0.18 -10.96
N ALA A 81 -3.72 0.10 -12.11
CA ALA A 81 -4.79 -0.74 -12.62
C ALA A 81 -4.31 -2.14 -12.96
N ALA A 82 -3.19 -2.25 -13.69
CA ALA A 82 -2.63 -3.54 -14.07
C ALA A 82 -2.26 -4.39 -12.84
N PHE A 83 -1.65 -3.79 -11.83
CA PHE A 83 -1.29 -4.47 -10.60
C PHE A 83 -2.51 -4.98 -9.85
N ILE A 84 -3.46 -4.08 -9.53
CA ILE A 84 -4.56 -4.44 -8.62
C ILE A 84 -5.58 -5.39 -9.27
N THR A 85 -5.68 -5.39 -10.61
CA THR A 85 -6.62 -6.24 -11.37
C THR A 85 -5.96 -7.47 -11.99
N GLY A 86 -4.63 -7.51 -12.11
CA GLY A 86 -3.92 -8.53 -12.87
C GLY A 86 -4.20 -8.47 -14.39
N GLN A 87 -4.70 -7.33 -14.90
CA GLN A 87 -5.11 -7.17 -16.30
C GLN A 87 -4.22 -6.16 -17.04
N SER A 88 -4.01 -6.41 -18.32
CA SER A 88 -3.38 -5.42 -19.21
C SER A 88 -4.20 -4.12 -19.25
N PRO A 89 -3.53 -2.93 -19.30
CA PRO A 89 -4.23 -1.65 -19.43
C PRO A 89 -5.20 -1.55 -20.62
N ILE A 90 -4.92 -2.23 -21.71
CA ILE A 90 -5.83 -2.32 -22.86
C ILE A 90 -7.16 -2.97 -22.46
N ARG A 91 -7.12 -3.96 -21.57
CA ARG A 91 -8.32 -4.67 -21.11
C ARG A 91 -9.13 -3.84 -20.12
N THR A 92 -8.49 -3.17 -19.17
CA THR A 92 -9.17 -2.28 -18.22
C THR A 92 -9.66 -0.99 -18.88
N GLY A 93 -9.04 -0.57 -19.99
CA GLY A 93 -9.26 0.72 -20.63
C GLY A 93 -8.49 1.88 -19.96
N LEU A 94 -7.80 1.61 -18.85
CA LEU A 94 -7.02 2.60 -18.10
C LEU A 94 -5.60 2.70 -18.66
N THR A 95 -5.49 3.25 -19.86
CA THR A 95 -4.24 3.30 -20.65
C THR A 95 -3.45 4.59 -20.53
N LYS A 96 -3.96 5.58 -19.78
CA LYS A 96 -3.34 6.90 -19.62
C LYS A 96 -3.59 7.43 -18.20
N VAL A 97 -2.94 8.54 -17.87
CA VAL A 97 -3.12 9.24 -16.59
C VAL A 97 -4.56 9.72 -16.43
N GLY A 98 -5.20 9.38 -15.33
CA GLY A 98 -6.53 9.89 -14.95
C GLY A 98 -6.46 11.34 -14.47
N LEU A 99 -7.49 12.13 -14.80
CA LEU A 99 -7.61 13.52 -14.38
C LEU A 99 -8.88 13.71 -13.55
N PRO A 100 -8.98 14.78 -12.73
CA PRO A 100 -10.19 15.10 -12.00
C PRO A 100 -11.40 15.23 -12.94
N GLY A 101 -12.52 14.62 -12.55
CA GLY A 101 -13.76 14.63 -13.34
C GLY A 101 -13.76 13.77 -14.59
N ALA A 102 -12.69 13.00 -14.85
CA ALA A 102 -12.65 12.05 -15.95
C ALA A 102 -13.73 10.96 -15.77
N PRO A 103 -14.36 10.50 -16.86
CA PRO A 103 -15.34 9.42 -16.77
C PRO A 103 -14.69 8.03 -16.58
N GLU A 104 -13.41 7.93 -16.89
CA GLU A 104 -12.65 6.68 -16.82
C GLU A 104 -12.18 6.39 -15.40
N GLY A 105 -12.34 5.16 -14.96
CA GLY A 105 -11.88 4.65 -13.68
C GLY A 105 -12.13 3.15 -13.58
N MET A 106 -11.92 2.60 -12.39
CA MET A 106 -12.22 1.19 -12.10
C MET A 106 -13.67 0.88 -12.38
N LYS A 107 -13.91 -0.28 -13.00
CA LYS A 107 -15.24 -0.75 -13.32
C LYS A 107 -15.67 -1.83 -12.33
N LYS A 108 -16.98 -1.90 -12.07
CA LYS A 108 -17.53 -2.86 -11.13
C LYS A 108 -17.17 -4.32 -11.44
N GLU A 109 -17.02 -4.65 -12.70
CA GLU A 109 -16.67 -5.98 -13.20
C GLU A 109 -15.18 -6.32 -13.15
N ASP A 110 -14.31 -5.34 -12.88
CA ASP A 110 -12.88 -5.58 -12.80
C ASP A 110 -12.56 -6.44 -11.55
N PRO A 111 -11.94 -7.62 -11.73
CA PRO A 111 -11.48 -8.41 -10.59
C PRO A 111 -10.34 -7.69 -9.88
N THR A 112 -10.28 -7.78 -8.55
CA THR A 112 -9.21 -7.14 -7.80
C THR A 112 -8.58 -8.11 -6.79
N ILE A 113 -7.30 -7.91 -6.51
CA ILE A 113 -6.58 -8.68 -5.48
C ILE A 113 -7.32 -8.63 -4.13
N PRO A 114 -7.74 -7.46 -3.61
CA PRO A 114 -8.43 -7.39 -2.32
C PRO A 114 -9.77 -8.15 -2.32
N THR A 115 -10.54 -8.13 -3.40
CA THR A 115 -11.78 -8.92 -3.50
C THR A 115 -11.51 -10.42 -3.34
N LEU A 116 -10.45 -10.93 -3.99
CA LEU A 116 -10.09 -12.35 -3.92
C LEU A 116 -9.53 -12.72 -2.54
N LEU A 117 -8.69 -11.88 -1.95
CA LEU A 117 -8.09 -12.12 -0.63
C LEU A 117 -9.13 -12.01 0.49
N LYS A 118 -10.09 -11.10 0.37
CA LYS A 118 -11.20 -10.97 1.31
C LYS A 118 -12.02 -12.27 1.39
N ALA A 119 -12.28 -12.93 0.26
CA ALA A 119 -12.91 -14.25 0.22
C ALA A 119 -12.08 -15.33 0.92
N GLN A 120 -10.78 -15.09 1.13
CA GLN A 120 -9.87 -15.95 1.89
C GLN A 120 -9.73 -15.56 3.37
N GLY A 121 -10.49 -14.57 3.84
CA GLY A 121 -10.51 -14.14 5.24
C GLY A 121 -9.50 -13.03 5.58
N TYR A 122 -8.86 -12.42 4.59
CA TYR A 122 -8.01 -11.26 4.80
C TYR A 122 -8.83 -10.02 5.13
N THR A 123 -8.28 -9.16 5.99
CA THR A 123 -8.67 -7.75 6.02
C THR A 123 -7.79 -6.96 5.05
N THR A 124 -8.35 -5.93 4.42
CA THR A 124 -7.71 -5.30 3.26
C THR A 124 -7.70 -3.78 3.40
N GLY A 125 -6.55 -3.16 3.22
CA GLY A 125 -6.38 -1.71 3.32
C GLY A 125 -5.53 -1.15 2.20
N GLN A 126 -5.90 0.03 1.71
CA GLN A 126 -5.08 0.82 0.80
C GLN A 126 -4.86 2.20 1.40
N PHE A 127 -3.60 2.62 1.49
CA PHE A 127 -3.24 3.91 2.07
C PHE A 127 -2.31 4.66 1.14
N GLY A 128 -2.67 5.93 0.83
CA GLY A 128 -1.96 6.78 -0.10
C GLY A 128 -2.62 6.91 -1.48
N LYS A 129 -1.83 7.22 -2.50
CA LYS A 129 -2.33 7.50 -3.84
C LYS A 129 -3.10 6.33 -4.46
N ASN A 130 -4.36 6.57 -4.91
CA ASN A 130 -5.17 5.60 -5.64
C ASN A 130 -5.01 5.72 -7.16
N HIS A 131 -5.39 6.83 -7.74
CA HIS A 131 -5.29 7.19 -9.17
C HIS A 131 -6.04 6.27 -10.15
N LEU A 132 -7.17 5.70 -9.71
CA LEU A 132 -7.99 4.76 -10.49
C LEU A 132 -9.43 5.23 -10.69
N GLY A 133 -9.65 6.54 -10.69
CA GLY A 133 -10.94 7.19 -10.78
C GLY A 133 -11.33 7.89 -9.48
N ASP A 134 -12.31 8.81 -9.58
CA ASP A 134 -12.65 9.72 -8.50
C ASP A 134 -14.13 9.67 -8.07
N ARG A 135 -14.96 8.86 -8.74
CA ARG A 135 -16.34 8.66 -8.33
C ARG A 135 -16.43 7.66 -7.18
N ASP A 136 -17.50 7.74 -6.40
CA ASP A 136 -17.66 6.87 -5.23
C ASP A 136 -17.60 5.37 -5.59
N GLU A 137 -18.18 5.00 -6.74
CA GLU A 137 -18.14 3.64 -7.27
C GLU A 137 -16.76 3.18 -7.76
N MET A 138 -15.80 4.11 -7.89
CA MET A 138 -14.41 3.83 -8.32
C MET A 138 -13.42 3.80 -7.15
N LEU A 139 -13.88 4.13 -5.94
CA LEU A 139 -13.02 4.14 -4.76
C LEU A 139 -12.55 2.72 -4.40
N PRO A 140 -11.37 2.57 -3.80
CA PRO A 140 -10.83 1.26 -3.40
C PRO A 140 -11.82 0.41 -2.59
N THR A 141 -12.62 1.04 -1.73
CA THR A 141 -13.60 0.36 -0.88
C THR A 141 -14.80 -0.20 -1.66
N ALA A 142 -15.08 0.31 -2.86
CA ALA A 142 -16.04 -0.29 -3.79
C ALA A 142 -15.44 -1.51 -4.54
N HIS A 143 -14.12 -1.70 -4.47
CA HIS A 143 -13.36 -2.72 -5.18
C HIS A 143 -12.63 -3.70 -4.25
N GLY A 144 -13.20 -3.97 -3.08
CA GLY A 144 -12.76 -5.03 -2.19
C GLY A 144 -11.87 -4.60 -1.02
N PHE A 145 -11.42 -3.35 -0.95
CA PHE A 145 -10.74 -2.87 0.25
C PHE A 145 -11.74 -2.61 1.39
N ASP A 146 -11.34 -2.94 2.62
CA ASP A 146 -12.12 -2.63 3.81
C ASP A 146 -11.97 -1.18 4.24
N GLU A 147 -10.80 -0.60 3.97
CA GLU A 147 -10.45 0.79 4.31
C GLU A 147 -9.54 1.40 3.25
N PHE A 148 -9.78 2.67 2.95
CA PHE A 148 -8.93 3.50 2.12
C PHE A 148 -8.74 4.87 2.75
N PHE A 149 -7.49 5.35 2.79
CA PHE A 149 -7.15 6.72 3.11
C PHE A 149 -6.11 7.24 2.14
N GLY A 150 -6.41 8.28 1.38
CA GLY A 150 -5.44 8.84 0.43
C GLY A 150 -6.04 9.77 -0.61
N ASN A 151 -5.16 10.22 -1.50
CA ASN A 151 -5.49 11.09 -2.62
C ASN A 151 -5.87 10.29 -3.88
N LEU A 152 -6.64 10.93 -4.75
CA LEU A 152 -7.21 10.25 -5.92
C LEU A 152 -6.47 10.53 -7.22
N TYR A 153 -5.53 11.50 -7.23
CA TYR A 153 -4.82 11.93 -8.43
C TYR A 153 -3.31 12.03 -8.19
N HIS A 154 -2.56 12.45 -9.21
CA HIS A 154 -1.17 12.88 -9.05
C HIS A 154 -1.09 14.27 -8.41
N LEU A 155 0.04 14.59 -7.79
CA LEU A 155 0.20 15.83 -7.01
C LEU A 155 -0.01 17.10 -7.83
N ASN A 156 0.34 17.11 -9.13
CA ASN A 156 0.07 18.25 -9.99
C ASN A 156 -1.41 18.63 -10.02
N ALA A 157 -2.31 17.65 -10.23
CA ALA A 157 -3.74 17.91 -10.25
C ALA A 157 -4.27 18.38 -8.90
N GLU A 158 -3.69 17.89 -7.81
CA GLU A 158 -4.07 18.27 -6.44
C GLU A 158 -3.72 19.74 -6.13
N GLU A 159 -2.56 20.22 -6.62
CA GLU A 159 -2.11 21.61 -6.35
C GLU A 159 -2.63 22.65 -7.33
N GLU A 160 -3.13 22.24 -8.51
CA GLU A 160 -3.61 23.18 -9.54
C GLU A 160 -4.62 24.24 -9.02
N PRO A 161 -5.55 23.94 -8.11
CA PRO A 161 -6.46 24.96 -7.56
C PRO A 161 -5.78 26.10 -6.82
N GLU A 162 -4.52 25.95 -6.42
CA GLU A 162 -3.71 27.01 -5.77
C GLU A 162 -2.97 27.90 -6.78
N ASN A 163 -2.99 27.56 -8.06
CA ASN A 163 -2.33 28.36 -9.08
C ASN A 163 -3.16 29.62 -9.40
N PRO A 164 -2.50 30.78 -9.63
CA PRO A 164 -3.18 32.04 -9.87
C PRO A 164 -4.10 32.05 -11.11
N ASP A 165 -3.75 31.27 -12.11
CA ASP A 165 -4.45 31.16 -13.40
C ASP A 165 -5.47 30.01 -13.44
N TYR A 166 -5.66 29.26 -12.32
CA TYR A 166 -6.70 28.25 -12.24
C TYR A 166 -8.07 28.85 -12.48
N PRO A 167 -8.95 28.22 -13.29
CA PRO A 167 -10.25 28.75 -13.62
C PRO A 167 -11.11 29.04 -12.37
N LYS A 168 -11.60 30.27 -12.27
CA LYS A 168 -12.41 30.74 -11.13
C LYS A 168 -13.91 30.42 -11.28
N ASP A 169 -14.30 29.86 -12.41
CA ASP A 169 -15.68 29.45 -12.68
C ASP A 169 -16.09 28.31 -11.72
N PRO A 170 -17.15 28.49 -10.90
CA PRO A 170 -17.63 27.48 -9.98
C PRO A 170 -18.06 26.17 -10.66
N GLU A 171 -18.62 26.22 -11.86
CA GLU A 171 -19.04 25.03 -12.60
C GLU A 171 -17.81 24.24 -13.10
N PHE A 172 -16.75 24.96 -13.52
CA PHE A 172 -15.47 24.32 -13.83
C PHE A 172 -14.91 23.59 -12.62
N LYS A 173 -14.83 24.28 -11.48
CA LYS A 173 -14.31 23.69 -10.23
C LYS A 173 -15.14 22.50 -9.77
N LYS A 174 -16.46 22.58 -9.86
CA LYS A 174 -17.37 21.47 -9.52
C LYS A 174 -17.14 20.24 -10.41
N LYS A 175 -16.83 20.43 -11.68
CA LYS A 175 -16.70 19.35 -12.66
C LYS A 175 -15.28 18.77 -12.74
N PHE A 176 -14.27 19.61 -12.62
CA PHE A 176 -12.87 19.27 -12.87
C PHE A 176 -11.94 19.56 -11.69
N GLY A 177 -12.46 20.07 -10.58
CA GLY A 177 -11.67 20.24 -9.37
C GLY A 177 -11.34 18.89 -8.72
N PRO A 178 -10.13 18.72 -8.19
CA PRO A 178 -9.80 17.51 -7.45
C PRO A 178 -10.66 17.40 -6.17
N ARG A 179 -11.06 16.18 -5.85
CA ARG A 179 -11.57 15.87 -4.50
C ARG A 179 -10.41 15.96 -3.51
N GLY A 180 -10.75 16.14 -2.23
CA GLY A 180 -9.73 16.12 -1.18
C GLY A 180 -9.18 14.71 -0.89
N VAL A 181 -8.39 14.61 0.17
CA VAL A 181 -7.94 13.32 0.69
C VAL A 181 -9.13 12.56 1.26
N ILE A 182 -9.42 11.41 0.71
CA ILE A 182 -10.59 10.61 1.04
C ILE A 182 -10.26 9.57 2.12
N HIS A 183 -11.15 9.44 3.11
CA HIS A 183 -11.18 8.31 4.03
C HIS A 183 -12.47 7.54 3.83
N SER A 184 -12.40 6.33 3.29
CA SER A 184 -13.58 5.52 3.01
C SER A 184 -13.49 4.12 3.60
N PHE A 185 -14.66 3.50 3.80
CA PHE A 185 -14.81 2.19 4.42
C PHE A 185 -15.76 1.31 3.62
N ALA A 186 -15.63 -0.02 3.77
CA ALA A 186 -16.45 -0.99 3.07
C ALA A 186 -17.95 -0.95 3.45
N ASP A 187 -18.31 -0.31 4.55
CA ASP A 187 -19.69 -0.07 4.97
C ASP A 187 -20.39 1.08 4.21
N GLY A 188 -19.67 1.71 3.28
CA GLY A 188 -20.16 2.83 2.47
C GLY A 188 -19.90 4.21 3.06
N LYS A 189 -19.28 4.31 4.23
CA LYS A 189 -18.88 5.60 4.78
C LYS A 189 -17.76 6.20 3.95
N ILE A 190 -17.94 7.44 3.47
CA ILE A 190 -16.95 8.21 2.72
C ILE A 190 -16.83 9.58 3.39
N GLU A 191 -15.61 9.96 3.72
CA GLU A 191 -15.28 11.26 4.31
C GLU A 191 -14.22 11.94 3.43
N ASP A 192 -14.53 13.14 2.95
CA ASP A 192 -13.53 14.02 2.34
C ASP A 192 -12.90 14.85 3.46
N THR A 193 -11.62 14.57 3.75
CA THR A 193 -10.88 15.20 4.86
C THR A 193 -10.26 16.56 4.48
N GLY A 194 -10.62 17.08 3.31
CA GLY A 194 -10.15 18.35 2.78
C GLY A 194 -9.06 18.22 1.72
N PRO A 195 -8.79 19.32 1.01
CA PRO A 195 -7.91 19.32 -0.16
C PRO A 195 -6.47 18.92 0.20
N LEU A 196 -5.78 18.30 -0.75
CA LEU A 196 -4.35 18.07 -0.70
C LEU A 196 -3.63 19.29 -1.27
N THR A 197 -3.54 20.34 -0.45
CA THR A 197 -2.83 21.57 -0.78
C THR A 197 -1.30 21.37 -0.79
N LYS A 198 -0.55 22.28 -1.39
CA LYS A 198 0.93 22.31 -1.32
C LYS A 198 1.42 22.19 0.11
N LYS A 199 0.76 22.89 1.05
CA LYS A 199 1.11 22.81 2.48
C LYS A 199 0.82 21.43 3.09
N ARG A 200 -0.30 20.79 2.75
CA ARG A 200 -0.61 19.44 3.24
C ARG A 200 0.29 18.37 2.62
N MET A 201 0.77 18.59 1.39
CA MET A 201 1.73 17.69 0.74
C MET A 201 3.03 17.53 1.53
N GLU A 202 3.42 18.51 2.34
CA GLU A 202 4.60 18.41 3.20
C GLU A 202 4.52 17.22 4.19
N THR A 203 3.30 16.85 4.63
CA THR A 203 3.07 15.85 5.68
C THR A 203 2.09 14.74 5.29
N ILE A 204 1.63 14.70 4.06
CA ILE A 204 0.60 13.71 3.65
C ILE A 204 1.11 12.27 3.80
N ASP A 205 2.38 12.00 3.53
CA ASP A 205 2.90 10.65 3.65
C ASP A 205 3.04 10.20 5.11
N GLU A 206 3.22 11.13 6.06
CA GLU A 206 3.08 10.83 7.49
C GLU A 206 1.64 10.50 7.88
N GLU A 207 0.64 11.24 7.34
CA GLU A 207 -0.78 10.93 7.58
C GLU A 207 -1.11 9.54 7.05
N VAL A 208 -0.67 9.23 5.83
CA VAL A 208 -0.83 7.92 5.18
C VAL A 208 -0.16 6.82 5.99
N ASN A 209 1.09 7.05 6.43
CA ASN A 209 1.86 6.09 7.21
C ASN A 209 1.19 5.80 8.54
N ALA A 210 0.75 6.83 9.28
CA ALA A 210 0.05 6.66 10.54
C ALA A 210 -1.23 5.80 10.40
N LYS A 211 -2.01 6.01 9.33
CA LYS A 211 -3.21 5.21 9.05
C LYS A 211 -2.87 3.76 8.70
N ALA A 212 -1.82 3.54 7.91
CA ALA A 212 -1.35 2.20 7.55
C ALA A 212 -0.85 1.42 8.79
N LEU A 213 -0.07 2.07 9.67
CA LEU A 213 0.41 1.47 10.91
C LEU A 213 -0.74 1.12 11.86
N ASP A 214 -1.74 2.00 12.02
CA ASP A 214 -2.94 1.73 12.81
C ASP A 214 -3.74 0.54 12.23
N PHE A 215 -3.89 0.47 10.91
CA PHE A 215 -4.54 -0.66 10.24
C PHE A 215 -3.84 -1.99 10.56
N MET A 216 -2.51 -2.06 10.50
CA MET A 216 -1.75 -3.26 10.87
C MET A 216 -2.00 -3.67 12.33
N VAL A 217 -1.97 -2.71 13.26
CA VAL A 217 -2.25 -2.95 14.68
C VAL A 217 -3.65 -3.55 14.88
N ARG A 218 -4.66 -2.98 14.22
CA ARG A 218 -6.05 -3.47 14.29
C ARG A 218 -6.20 -4.86 13.68
N ALA A 219 -5.53 -5.15 12.56
CA ALA A 219 -5.57 -6.46 11.94
C ALA A 219 -4.96 -7.54 12.84
N VAL A 220 -3.79 -7.26 13.42
CA VAL A 220 -3.12 -8.17 14.38
C VAL A 220 -3.97 -8.40 15.60
N LYS A 221 -4.55 -7.34 16.19
CA LYS A 221 -5.46 -7.44 17.35
C LYS A 221 -6.70 -8.27 17.04
N ALA A 222 -7.18 -8.25 15.82
CA ALA A 222 -8.32 -9.07 15.35
C ALA A 222 -7.92 -10.50 14.97
N ASP A 223 -6.65 -10.88 15.06
CA ASP A 223 -6.06 -12.15 14.62
C ASP A 223 -6.43 -12.48 13.15
N LYS A 224 -6.39 -11.48 12.28
CA LYS A 224 -6.68 -11.61 10.85
C LYS A 224 -5.44 -11.36 10.02
N PRO A 225 -5.18 -12.17 8.99
CA PRO A 225 -4.18 -11.82 7.99
C PRO A 225 -4.63 -10.57 7.24
N PHE A 226 -3.68 -9.74 6.83
CA PHE A 226 -4.00 -8.53 6.07
C PHE A 226 -3.35 -8.49 4.69
N PHE A 227 -3.99 -7.79 3.77
CA PHE A 227 -3.43 -7.25 2.56
C PHE A 227 -3.40 -5.73 2.69
N LEU A 228 -2.21 -5.18 2.71
CA LEU A 228 -1.96 -3.75 2.82
C LEU A 228 -1.24 -3.26 1.57
N TRP A 229 -1.84 -2.33 0.84
CA TRP A 229 -1.19 -1.62 -0.26
C TRP A 229 -0.88 -0.19 0.16
N TRP A 230 0.39 0.06 0.47
CA TRP A 230 0.89 1.35 0.92
C TRP A 230 1.48 2.11 -0.26
N ASN A 231 0.94 3.28 -0.58
CA ASN A 231 1.22 4.05 -1.78
C ASN A 231 1.67 5.46 -1.41
N SER A 232 2.97 5.68 -1.25
CA SER A 232 3.52 7.00 -1.04
C SER A 232 3.20 7.95 -2.20
N THR A 233 3.13 9.24 -1.93
CA THR A 233 3.07 10.29 -2.96
C THR A 233 4.45 10.66 -3.49
N ARG A 234 5.54 10.28 -2.77
CA ARG A 234 6.93 10.47 -3.18
C ARG A 234 7.29 9.49 -4.31
N MET A 235 8.02 9.83 -5.36
CA MET A 235 8.62 11.15 -5.61
C MET A 235 8.02 11.80 -6.85
N HIS A 236 6.71 11.96 -6.90
CA HIS A 236 6.11 12.76 -8.00
C HIS A 236 6.75 14.14 -8.04
N ILE A 237 6.99 14.68 -9.26
CA ILE A 237 7.76 15.92 -9.46
C ILE A 237 7.13 17.17 -8.81
N PHE A 238 5.83 17.16 -8.52
CA PHE A 238 5.11 18.23 -7.82
C PHE A 238 5.05 17.98 -6.30
N THR A 239 6.00 17.24 -5.76
CA THR A 239 6.09 17.02 -4.31
C THR A 239 6.55 18.29 -3.58
N HIS A 240 6.03 18.48 -2.37
CA HIS A 240 6.49 19.48 -1.43
C HIS A 240 6.98 18.77 -0.19
N LEU A 241 8.20 19.12 0.26
CA LEU A 241 8.80 18.52 1.44
C LEU A 241 8.63 19.46 2.64
N LYS A 242 8.60 18.89 3.83
CA LYS A 242 8.70 19.68 5.07
C LYS A 242 10.12 20.23 5.22
N ALA A 243 10.23 21.35 5.93
CA ALA A 243 11.51 22.06 6.14
C ALA A 243 12.62 21.16 6.72
N GLU A 244 12.24 20.17 7.57
CA GLU A 244 13.18 19.22 8.17
C GLU A 244 13.76 18.23 7.17
N SER A 245 13.09 18.02 6.03
CA SER A 245 13.54 17.10 4.97
C SER A 245 14.34 17.81 3.88
N GLU A 246 14.07 19.10 3.66
CA GLU A 246 14.77 19.90 2.65
C GLU A 246 16.26 20.07 2.98
N GLY A 247 17.10 19.92 1.96
CA GLY A 247 18.56 20.13 2.06
C GLY A 247 19.35 19.00 2.71
N LYS A 248 18.70 17.92 3.16
CA LYS A 248 19.38 16.79 3.86
C LYS A 248 20.48 16.15 3.02
N THR A 249 20.28 16.02 1.72
CA THR A 249 21.26 15.40 0.83
C THR A 249 22.17 16.43 0.16
N GLY A 250 21.74 17.67 0.09
CA GLY A 250 22.40 18.71 -0.74
C GLY A 250 22.24 18.49 -2.25
N LEU A 251 21.38 17.55 -2.67
CA LEU A 251 21.18 17.17 -4.10
C LEU A 251 19.83 17.63 -4.65
N GLY A 252 19.02 18.32 -3.85
CA GLY A 252 17.72 18.86 -4.24
C GLY A 252 16.53 17.99 -3.82
N VAL A 253 15.34 18.51 -4.09
CA VAL A 253 14.05 18.00 -3.58
C VAL A 253 13.85 16.51 -3.87
N TYR A 254 14.23 16.02 -5.05
CA TYR A 254 14.03 14.60 -5.38
C TYR A 254 14.84 13.69 -4.46
N ALA A 255 16.12 13.97 -4.26
CA ALA A 255 17.00 13.19 -3.40
C ALA A 255 16.58 13.27 -1.93
N ASP A 256 16.22 14.45 -1.47
CA ASP A 256 15.74 14.68 -0.09
C ASP A 256 14.44 13.91 0.18
N GLY A 257 13.51 13.94 -0.78
CA GLY A 257 12.26 13.20 -0.68
C GLY A 257 12.43 11.68 -0.80
N MET A 258 13.43 11.20 -1.54
CA MET A 258 13.78 9.78 -1.56
C MET A 258 14.29 9.29 -0.19
N VAL A 259 15.07 10.10 0.50
CA VAL A 259 15.54 9.79 1.87
C VAL A 259 14.38 9.83 2.85
N GLU A 260 13.45 10.78 2.72
CA GLU A 260 12.23 10.83 3.53
C GLU A 260 11.35 9.59 3.29
N HIS A 261 11.11 9.26 2.02
CA HIS A 261 10.35 8.06 1.64
C HIS A 261 10.95 6.77 2.20
N ASP A 262 12.27 6.60 2.08
CA ASP A 262 12.99 5.46 2.65
C ASP A 262 12.82 5.38 4.17
N GLY A 263 12.80 6.53 4.84
CA GLY A 263 12.50 6.62 6.28
C GLY A 263 11.12 6.06 6.62
N HIS A 264 10.07 6.46 5.88
CA HIS A 264 8.72 5.94 6.07
C HIS A 264 8.62 4.44 5.78
N VAL A 265 9.35 3.92 4.78
CA VAL A 265 9.46 2.47 4.56
C VAL A 265 10.09 1.78 5.78
N GLY A 266 11.12 2.40 6.38
CA GLY A 266 11.72 1.92 7.62
C GLY A 266 10.71 1.78 8.76
N GLU A 267 9.89 2.82 8.99
CA GLU A 267 8.84 2.81 10.02
C GLU A 267 7.82 1.67 9.81
N VAL A 268 7.44 1.41 8.57
CA VAL A 268 6.52 0.31 8.22
C VAL A 268 7.15 -1.05 8.51
N LEU A 269 8.42 -1.25 8.12
CA LEU A 269 9.15 -2.51 8.38
C LEU A 269 9.38 -2.73 9.89
N ASP A 270 9.73 -1.68 10.61
CA ASP A 270 9.93 -1.75 12.06
C ASP A 270 8.63 -2.05 12.81
N LYS A 271 7.47 -1.59 12.28
CA LYS A 271 6.16 -1.96 12.82
C LYS A 271 5.87 -3.45 12.67
N LEU A 272 6.24 -4.09 11.58
CA LEU A 272 6.11 -5.56 11.43
C LEU A 272 6.88 -6.29 12.53
N LYS A 273 8.09 -5.83 12.82
CA LYS A 273 8.94 -6.37 13.88
C LYS A 273 8.35 -6.13 15.27
N GLU A 274 7.91 -4.89 15.55
CA GLU A 274 7.23 -4.53 16.81
C GLU A 274 6.02 -5.42 17.09
N LEU A 275 5.24 -5.72 16.06
CA LEU A 275 4.05 -6.58 16.15
C LEU A 275 4.37 -8.08 16.16
N GLY A 276 5.63 -8.48 16.00
CA GLY A 276 6.05 -9.88 15.98
C GLY A 276 5.50 -10.67 14.79
N ILE A 277 5.29 -10.03 13.65
CA ILE A 277 4.71 -10.62 12.44
C ILE A 277 5.66 -10.59 11.23
N GLU A 278 6.88 -10.14 11.40
CA GLU A 278 7.88 -10.01 10.33
C GLU A 278 8.07 -11.33 9.57
N ASP A 279 8.27 -12.43 10.27
CA ASP A 279 8.49 -13.77 9.68
C ASP A 279 7.23 -14.37 9.02
N ASN A 280 6.05 -13.77 9.23
CA ASN A 280 4.80 -14.21 8.62
C ASN A 280 4.20 -13.13 7.71
N THR A 281 5.04 -12.29 7.11
CA THR A 281 4.61 -11.21 6.21
C THR A 281 5.41 -11.25 4.91
N ILE A 282 4.73 -11.34 3.78
CA ILE A 282 5.32 -11.12 2.46
C ILE A 282 5.41 -9.62 2.25
N VAL A 283 6.62 -9.09 2.10
CA VAL A 283 6.87 -7.66 1.81
C VAL A 283 7.35 -7.52 0.37
N MET A 284 6.70 -6.63 -0.38
CA MET A 284 7.07 -6.29 -1.76
C MET A 284 7.23 -4.77 -1.90
N TYR A 285 8.34 -4.35 -2.56
CA TYR A 285 8.59 -2.97 -2.94
C TYR A 285 8.68 -2.87 -4.46
#